data_bbe32078484e552215c118048462bfd6
#
_entry.id   bbe32078484e552215c118048462bfd6
#
_cell.length_a   1.000
_cell.length_b   1.000
_cell.length_c   1.000
_cell.angle_alpha   90.00
_cell.angle_beta   90.00
_cell.angle_gamma   90.00
#
_symmetry.space_group_name_H-M   'P 1'
#
loop_
_entity.id
_entity.type
_entity.pdbx_description
1 polymer ?
#
loop_
_entity_poly.entity_id
_entity_poly.type
_entity_poly.pdbx_seq_one_letter_code
_entity_poly.pdbx_strand_id
1 'polypeptide(L)'
;EVYMELIEQVVKRGRQAIMLIPEIALTYQTLLRFYLRFGDRVSVLNSSLSPGERFDQCERAKQGEIDVIIGPRSALFTPFPNIGLIVMDEEHEGSYKSETTPKYHARETAIEVARLHGASVVLGSATPSLEAYYQAQRGNYGFFLLKERLTGGTLPQVYTVDLRAEMKAGNRSVFSRKLQELLGERLKRGEQSMLFLNRRGYAGF
;
A
#
# COMPACT_ATOMS: atom_id res chain seq x y z
N GLU A 1 0.10 8.89 9.21
CA GLU A 1 0.28 9.25 10.64
C GLU A 1 0.28 8.02 11.56
N VAL A 2 -0.77 7.18 11.59
CA VAL A 2 -0.86 6.02 12.49
C VAL A 2 0.39 5.13 12.43
N TYR A 3 0.87 4.78 11.24
CA TYR A 3 2.07 3.96 11.10
C TYR A 3 3.32 4.62 11.68
N MET A 4 3.51 5.92 11.42
CA MET A 4 4.66 6.66 11.95
C MET A 4 4.65 6.73 13.48
N GLU A 5 3.47 6.86 14.07
CA GLU A 5 3.32 6.83 15.53
C GLU A 5 3.70 5.46 16.12
N LEU A 6 3.22 4.37 15.52
CA LEU A 6 3.58 3.01 15.93
C LEU A 6 5.09 2.74 15.78
N ILE A 7 5.67 3.16 14.65
CA ILE A 7 7.11 3.05 14.39
C ILE A 7 7.91 3.81 15.45
N GLU A 8 7.52 5.05 15.74
CA GLU A 8 8.22 5.87 16.74
C GLU A 8 8.19 5.22 18.14
N GLN A 9 7.06 4.63 18.54
CA GLN A 9 6.98 3.93 19.82
C GLN A 9 7.91 2.72 19.89
N VAL A 10 8.10 2.03 18.78
CA VAL A 10 9.01 0.87 18.68
C VAL A 10 10.47 1.34 18.71
N VAL A 11 10.80 2.38 17.94
CA VAL A 11 12.14 2.96 17.89
C VAL A 11 12.57 3.53 19.26
N LYS A 12 11.67 4.21 19.98
CA LYS A 12 11.91 4.67 21.36
C LYS A 12 12.24 3.55 22.35
N ARG A 13 11.84 2.32 22.03
CA ARG A 13 12.18 1.11 22.83
C ARG A 13 13.46 0.43 22.37
N GLY A 14 14.24 1.06 21.47
CA GLY A 14 15.49 0.52 20.94
C GLY A 14 15.30 -0.65 19.98
N ARG A 15 14.14 -0.73 19.31
CA ARG A 15 13.87 -1.76 18.30
C ARG A 15 13.69 -1.12 16.92
N GLN A 16 13.87 -1.91 15.87
CA GLN A 16 13.78 -1.45 14.48
C GLN A 16 12.41 -1.77 13.86
N ALA A 17 12.09 -1.00 12.82
CA ALA A 17 10.84 -1.16 12.09
C ALA A 17 11.06 -1.31 10.58
N ILE A 18 10.26 -2.18 9.97
CA ILE A 18 10.17 -2.36 8.52
C ILE A 18 8.83 -1.82 8.05
N MET A 19 8.84 -0.88 7.11
CA MET A 19 7.66 -0.33 6.46
C MET A 19 7.61 -0.80 5.02
N LEU A 20 6.70 -1.71 4.70
CA LEU A 20 6.46 -2.19 3.35
C LEU A 20 5.42 -1.31 2.66
N ILE A 21 5.80 -0.75 1.53
CA ILE A 21 4.94 0.09 0.68
C ILE A 21 5.06 -0.43 -0.76
N PRO A 22 3.95 -0.58 -1.51
CA PRO A 22 4.02 -0.88 -2.93
C PRO A 22 4.89 0.15 -3.67
N GLU A 23 5.73 -0.30 -4.60
CA GLU A 23 6.71 0.57 -5.26
C GLU A 23 6.07 1.79 -5.94
N ILE A 24 4.87 1.63 -6.49
CA ILE A 24 4.08 2.71 -7.09
C ILE A 24 3.62 3.79 -6.09
N ALA A 25 3.51 3.45 -4.81
CA ALA A 25 3.11 4.36 -3.74
C ALA A 25 4.32 4.96 -2.98
N LEU A 26 5.54 4.55 -3.33
CA LEU A 26 6.79 5.05 -2.74
C LEU A 26 7.17 6.40 -3.36
N THR A 27 6.40 7.43 -3.06
CA THR A 27 6.60 8.78 -3.58
C THR A 27 7.59 9.59 -2.74
N TYR A 28 8.20 10.61 -3.35
CA TYR A 28 9.08 11.56 -2.64
C TYR A 28 8.38 12.17 -1.42
N GLN A 29 7.10 12.54 -1.53
CA GLN A 29 6.34 13.12 -0.42
C GLN A 29 6.16 12.14 0.74
N THR A 30 5.93 10.86 0.44
CA THR A 30 5.85 9.82 1.47
C THR A 30 7.18 9.70 2.21
N LEU A 31 8.29 9.60 1.48
CA LEU A 31 9.62 9.49 2.06
C LEU A 31 10.01 10.72 2.89
N LEU A 32 9.72 11.91 2.38
CA LEU A 32 10.02 13.17 3.09
C LEU A 32 9.38 13.21 4.48
N ARG A 33 8.14 12.72 4.64
CA ARG A 33 7.48 12.65 5.95
C ARG A 33 8.23 11.77 6.94
N PHE A 34 8.79 10.66 6.49
CA PHE A 34 9.60 9.78 7.33
C PHE A 34 10.93 10.43 7.69
N TYR A 35 11.63 11.04 6.72
CA TYR A 35 12.88 11.76 6.98
C TYR A 35 12.69 12.91 7.95
N LEU A 36 11.61 13.68 7.84
CA LEU A 36 11.32 14.77 8.78
C LEU A 36 11.07 14.28 10.20
N ARG A 37 10.57 13.06 10.39
CA ARG A 37 10.27 12.51 11.73
C ARG A 37 11.43 11.71 12.32
N PHE A 38 12.16 10.96 11.52
CA PHE A 38 13.18 10.00 11.99
C PHE A 38 14.63 10.41 11.60
N GLY A 39 14.80 11.45 10.80
CA GLY A 39 16.13 11.94 10.38
C GLY A 39 16.91 10.90 9.59
N ASP A 40 18.23 10.90 9.80
CA ASP A 40 19.19 10.03 9.10
C ASP A 40 19.08 8.53 9.51
N ARG A 41 18.24 8.23 10.49
CA ARG A 41 18.01 6.85 10.94
C ARG A 41 16.94 6.11 10.11
N VAL A 42 16.47 6.74 9.01
CA VAL A 42 15.62 6.12 7.99
C VAL A 42 16.44 5.76 6.76
N SER A 43 16.16 4.62 6.18
CA SER A 43 16.66 4.27 4.85
C SER A 43 15.57 3.73 3.96
N VAL A 44 15.83 3.73 2.66
CA VAL A 44 14.89 3.31 1.62
C VAL A 44 15.53 2.25 0.74
N LEU A 45 14.81 1.16 0.51
CA LEU A 45 15.12 0.20 -0.53
C LEU A 45 14.12 0.35 -1.67
N ASN A 46 14.60 0.41 -2.90
CA ASN A 46 13.76 0.42 -4.09
C ASN A 46 14.49 -0.29 -5.26
N SER A 47 13.80 -0.42 -6.39
CA SER A 47 14.35 -1.10 -7.58
C SER A 47 15.45 -0.31 -8.28
N SER A 48 15.53 1.02 -8.07
CA SER A 48 16.52 1.88 -8.72
C SER A 48 17.90 1.84 -8.07
N LEU A 49 18.02 1.33 -6.83
CA LEU A 49 19.30 1.17 -6.17
C LEU A 49 20.18 0.14 -6.86
N SER A 50 21.44 0.50 -7.09
CA SER A 50 22.47 -0.42 -7.51
C SER A 50 22.72 -1.52 -6.46
N PRO A 51 23.33 -2.65 -6.84
CA PRO A 51 23.69 -3.69 -5.87
C PRO A 51 24.59 -3.18 -4.72
N GLY A 52 25.52 -2.26 -5.01
CA GLY A 52 26.39 -1.65 -4.00
C GLY A 52 25.62 -0.79 -3.00
N GLU A 53 24.79 0.13 -3.48
CA GLU A 53 23.93 0.97 -2.62
C GLU A 53 23.01 0.12 -1.75
N ARG A 54 22.44 -0.94 -2.29
CA ARG A 54 21.59 -1.87 -1.54
C ARG A 54 22.38 -2.61 -0.45
N PHE A 55 23.59 -3.03 -0.76
CA PHE A 55 24.50 -3.64 0.20
C PHE A 55 24.82 -2.67 1.34
N ASP A 56 25.16 -1.40 1.03
CA ASP A 56 25.47 -0.38 2.03
C ASP A 56 24.29 -0.16 2.98
N GLN A 57 23.04 -0.12 2.47
CA GLN A 57 21.86 0.01 3.33
C GLN A 57 21.67 -1.21 4.24
N CYS A 58 21.97 -2.41 3.74
CA CYS A 58 21.91 -3.62 4.55
C CYS A 58 22.99 -3.63 5.66
N GLU A 59 24.22 -3.19 5.36
CA GLU A 59 25.28 -3.09 6.37
C GLU A 59 24.94 -2.04 7.44
N ARG A 60 24.44 -0.87 7.05
CA ARG A 60 23.97 0.17 7.98
C ARG A 60 22.86 -0.36 8.90
N ALA A 61 21.92 -1.15 8.34
CA ALA A 61 20.85 -1.79 9.12
C ALA A 61 21.42 -2.77 10.16
N LYS A 62 22.37 -3.61 9.74
CA LYS A 62 23.02 -4.61 10.57
C LYS A 62 23.85 -4.00 11.70
N GLN A 63 24.50 -2.86 11.42
CA GLN A 63 25.31 -2.11 12.39
C GLN A 63 24.48 -1.24 13.33
N GLY A 64 23.15 -1.16 13.13
CA GLY A 64 22.25 -0.36 13.96
C GLY A 64 22.34 1.16 13.69
N GLU A 65 22.86 1.55 12.52
CA GLU A 65 22.91 2.95 12.11
C GLU A 65 21.55 3.48 11.67
N ILE A 66 20.64 2.60 11.28
CA ILE A 66 19.26 2.94 10.92
C ILE A 66 18.27 2.18 11.78
N ASP A 67 17.13 2.80 12.06
CA ASP A 67 16.03 2.21 12.83
C ASP A 67 14.83 1.83 11.97
N VAL A 68 14.68 2.47 10.82
CA VAL A 68 13.52 2.31 9.95
C VAL A 68 13.98 2.06 8.52
N ILE A 69 13.52 0.99 7.93
CA ILE A 69 13.65 0.72 6.50
C ILE A 69 12.29 0.81 5.81
N ILE A 70 12.26 1.50 4.67
CA ILE A 70 11.06 1.65 3.84
C ILE A 70 11.33 1.04 2.48
N GLY A 71 10.41 0.27 1.96
CA GLY A 71 10.57 -0.27 0.61
C GLY A 71 9.49 -1.27 0.21
N PRO A 72 9.62 -1.86 -0.99
CA PRO A 72 8.72 -2.90 -1.47
C PRO A 72 8.97 -4.21 -0.69
N ARG A 73 8.32 -5.28 -1.14
CA ARG A 73 8.42 -6.60 -0.48
C ARG A 73 9.84 -7.07 -0.15
N SER A 74 10.85 -6.66 -0.93
CA SER A 74 12.24 -7.03 -0.69
C SER A 74 12.86 -6.39 0.55
N ALA A 75 12.32 -5.28 1.03
CA ALA A 75 12.76 -4.64 2.26
C ALA A 75 12.53 -5.50 3.50
N LEU A 76 11.65 -6.49 3.41
CA LEU A 76 11.41 -7.47 4.48
C LEU A 76 12.65 -8.28 4.88
N PHE A 77 13.61 -8.41 3.98
CA PHE A 77 14.87 -9.15 4.21
C PHE A 77 16.02 -8.27 4.69
N THR A 78 15.74 -7.05 5.12
CA THR A 78 16.74 -6.20 5.75
C THR A 78 17.28 -6.86 7.02
N PRO A 79 18.61 -6.99 7.19
CA PRO A 79 19.19 -7.77 8.28
C PRO A 79 19.22 -6.96 9.60
N PHE A 80 18.08 -6.50 10.05
CA PHE A 80 17.91 -5.87 11.34
C PHE A 80 18.11 -6.87 12.48
N PRO A 81 18.93 -6.58 13.49
CA PRO A 81 19.15 -7.48 14.61
C PRO A 81 17.97 -7.57 15.59
N ASN A 82 17.15 -6.52 15.68
CA ASN A 82 16.09 -6.43 16.70
C ASN A 82 14.80 -5.81 16.15
N ILE A 83 14.13 -6.51 15.22
CA ILE A 83 12.87 -6.04 14.63
C ILE A 83 11.78 -6.01 15.70
N GLY A 84 11.10 -4.87 15.84
CA GLY A 84 9.96 -4.68 16.75
C GLY A 84 8.62 -4.55 16.05
N LEU A 85 8.64 -4.10 14.79
CA LEU A 85 7.41 -3.86 14.04
C LEU A 85 7.65 -4.06 12.54
N ILE A 86 6.71 -4.72 11.90
CA ILE A 86 6.60 -4.78 10.43
C ILE A 86 5.24 -4.18 10.07
N VAL A 87 5.24 -3.11 9.29
CA VAL A 87 4.03 -2.51 8.73
C VAL A 87 3.95 -2.85 7.26
N MET A 88 2.79 -3.25 6.79
CA MET A 88 2.50 -3.48 5.38
C MET A 88 1.33 -2.60 4.98
N ASP A 89 1.59 -1.58 4.18
CA ASP A 89 0.56 -0.70 3.62
C ASP A 89 -0.01 -1.30 2.34
N GLU A 90 -1.30 -1.07 2.09
CA GLU A 90 -2.05 -1.66 0.97
C GLU A 90 -1.82 -3.18 0.86
N GLU A 91 -2.04 -3.90 1.97
CA GLU A 91 -1.69 -5.34 2.10
C GLU A 91 -2.31 -6.24 1.02
N HIS A 92 -3.40 -5.77 0.39
CA HIS A 92 -4.11 -6.47 -0.68
C HIS A 92 -3.41 -6.41 -2.04
N GLU A 93 -2.36 -5.57 -2.18
CA GLU A 93 -1.68 -5.38 -3.45
C GLU A 93 -0.97 -6.65 -3.94
N GLY A 94 -1.27 -7.03 -5.20
CA GLY A 94 -0.69 -8.22 -5.82
C GLY A 94 0.84 -8.20 -5.92
N SER A 95 1.47 -7.01 -5.89
CA SER A 95 2.91 -6.85 -5.91
C SER A 95 3.63 -7.44 -4.69
N TYR A 96 2.92 -7.74 -3.62
CA TYR A 96 3.46 -8.43 -2.45
C TYR A 96 3.68 -9.93 -2.66
N LYS A 97 3.14 -10.51 -3.74
CA LYS A 97 3.47 -11.86 -4.17
C LYS A 97 4.66 -11.85 -5.11
N SER A 98 5.67 -12.69 -4.82
CA SER A 98 6.80 -12.91 -5.73
C SER A 98 6.42 -13.95 -6.79
N GLU A 99 6.48 -13.56 -8.05
CA GLU A 99 6.30 -14.47 -9.18
C GLU A 99 7.60 -15.17 -9.59
N THR A 100 8.75 -14.60 -9.19
CA THR A 100 10.07 -15.18 -9.44
C THR A 100 10.53 -16.02 -8.25
N THR A 101 11.43 -16.96 -8.50
CA THR A 101 12.03 -17.81 -7.45
C THR A 101 13.02 -17.01 -6.59
N PRO A 102 12.94 -17.12 -5.25
CA PRO A 102 11.95 -17.89 -4.49
C PRO A 102 10.56 -17.25 -4.49
N LYS A 103 9.54 -18.07 -4.75
CA LYS A 103 8.14 -17.62 -4.71
C LYS A 103 7.69 -17.53 -3.25
N TYR A 104 7.29 -16.33 -2.83
CA TYR A 104 6.77 -16.09 -1.49
C TYR A 104 5.70 -14.99 -1.53
N HIS A 105 4.92 -14.90 -0.49
CA HIS A 105 4.02 -13.77 -0.26
C HIS A 105 4.52 -12.97 0.95
N ALA A 106 4.67 -11.65 0.80
CA ALA A 106 5.27 -10.82 1.83
C ALA A 106 4.49 -10.84 3.15
N ARG A 107 3.16 -10.98 3.14
CA ARG A 107 2.34 -11.05 4.37
C ARG A 107 2.71 -12.27 5.21
N GLU A 108 2.68 -13.47 4.64
CA GLU A 108 3.02 -14.70 5.35
C GLU A 108 4.47 -14.68 5.84
N THR A 109 5.37 -14.18 5.00
CA THR A 109 6.79 -14.04 5.36
C THR A 109 6.97 -13.01 6.48
N ALA A 110 6.27 -11.88 6.45
CA ALA A 110 6.31 -10.87 7.51
C ALA A 110 5.84 -11.41 8.86
N ILE A 111 4.77 -12.21 8.85
CA ILE A 111 4.26 -12.87 10.06
C ILE A 111 5.30 -13.82 10.64
N GLU A 112 5.97 -14.61 9.80
CA GLU A 112 6.99 -15.55 10.26
C GLU A 112 8.25 -14.82 10.76
N VAL A 113 8.72 -13.79 10.08
CA VAL A 113 9.82 -12.93 10.54
C VAL A 113 9.47 -12.30 11.89
N ALA A 114 8.26 -11.76 12.01
CA ALA A 114 7.80 -11.17 13.26
C ALA A 114 7.76 -12.19 14.41
N ARG A 115 7.31 -13.41 14.14
CA ARG A 115 7.32 -14.51 15.12
C ARG A 115 8.74 -14.83 15.61
N LEU A 116 9.72 -14.88 14.71
CA LEU A 116 11.12 -15.14 15.05
C LEU A 116 11.74 -14.03 15.92
N HIS A 117 11.35 -12.76 15.69
CA HIS A 117 11.87 -11.61 16.42
C HIS A 117 11.01 -11.16 17.61
N GLY A 118 9.88 -11.83 17.89
CA GLY A 118 8.91 -11.34 18.87
C GLY A 118 8.42 -9.92 18.51
N ALA A 119 8.17 -9.68 17.23
CA ALA A 119 7.71 -8.41 16.68
C ALA A 119 6.20 -8.42 16.44
N SER A 120 5.63 -7.24 16.23
CA SER A 120 4.25 -7.08 15.79
C SER A 120 4.17 -6.89 14.27
N VAL A 121 3.06 -7.32 13.66
CA VAL A 121 2.74 -7.03 12.25
C VAL A 121 1.48 -6.18 12.20
N VAL A 122 1.51 -5.13 11.40
CA VAL A 122 0.36 -4.28 11.10
C VAL A 122 0.08 -4.34 9.61
N LEU A 123 -1.11 -4.83 9.26
CA LEU A 123 -1.62 -4.89 7.90
C LEU A 123 -2.60 -3.73 7.69
N GLY A 124 -2.29 -2.80 6.82
CA GLY A 124 -3.15 -1.66 6.52
C GLY A 124 -3.74 -1.74 5.12
N SER A 125 -5.04 -1.46 5.01
CA SER A 125 -5.73 -1.39 3.74
C SER A 125 -7.07 -0.67 3.87
N ALA A 126 -7.47 0.04 2.82
CA ALA A 126 -8.84 0.52 2.67
C ALA A 126 -9.79 -0.60 2.18
N THR A 127 -9.22 -1.60 1.49
CA THR A 127 -9.91 -2.74 0.87
C THR A 127 -9.14 -4.03 1.19
N PRO A 128 -9.23 -4.56 2.43
CA PRO A 128 -8.43 -5.69 2.85
C PRO A 128 -8.66 -6.92 1.96
N SER A 129 -7.61 -7.73 1.79
CA SER A 129 -7.71 -9.02 1.10
C SER A 129 -8.69 -9.94 1.83
N LEU A 130 -9.31 -10.87 1.10
CA LEU A 130 -10.24 -11.83 1.69
C LEU A 130 -9.55 -12.69 2.75
N GLU A 131 -8.29 -13.04 2.53
CA GLU A 131 -7.47 -13.83 3.45
C GLU A 131 -7.24 -13.07 4.77
N ALA A 132 -6.80 -11.81 4.72
CA ALA A 132 -6.56 -11.01 5.93
C ALA A 132 -7.87 -10.74 6.67
N TYR A 133 -8.92 -10.38 5.95
CA TYR A 133 -10.25 -10.15 6.53
C TYR A 133 -10.81 -11.41 7.20
N TYR A 134 -10.68 -12.58 6.56
CA TYR A 134 -11.10 -13.85 7.13
C TYR A 134 -10.35 -14.20 8.41
N GLN A 135 -9.03 -13.99 8.45
CA GLN A 135 -8.23 -14.20 9.67
C GLN A 135 -8.66 -13.26 10.80
N ALA A 136 -9.00 -12.01 10.48
CA ALA A 136 -9.54 -11.06 11.46
C ALA A 136 -10.92 -11.50 11.98
N GLN A 137 -11.82 -11.97 11.11
CA GLN A 137 -13.14 -12.48 11.50
C GLN A 137 -13.04 -13.73 12.42
N ARG A 138 -12.00 -14.55 12.25
CA ARG A 138 -11.74 -15.70 13.10
C ARG A 138 -11.04 -15.36 14.43
N GLY A 139 -10.70 -14.09 14.64
CA GLY A 139 -9.98 -13.65 15.84
C GLY A 139 -8.48 -13.95 15.84
N ASN A 140 -7.92 -14.45 14.71
CA ASN A 140 -6.48 -14.68 14.57
C ASN A 140 -5.70 -13.38 14.43
N TYR A 141 -6.35 -12.32 13.90
CA TYR A 141 -5.80 -10.96 13.82
C TYR A 141 -6.69 -10.00 14.61
N GLY A 142 -6.09 -9.01 15.28
CA GLY A 142 -6.82 -7.87 15.81
C GLY A 142 -7.39 -7.03 14.65
N PHE A 143 -8.65 -6.63 14.74
CA PHE A 143 -9.30 -5.84 13.71
C PHE A 143 -9.58 -4.42 14.22
N PHE A 144 -9.04 -3.42 13.52
CA PHE A 144 -9.17 -2.01 13.84
C PHE A 144 -9.76 -1.26 12.65
N LEU A 145 -10.87 -0.57 12.84
CA LEU A 145 -11.56 0.16 11.79
C LEU A 145 -11.51 1.67 12.04
N LEU A 146 -10.90 2.42 11.12
CA LEU A 146 -10.96 3.88 11.09
C LEU A 146 -12.25 4.30 10.36
N LYS A 147 -13.28 4.67 11.13
CA LYS A 147 -14.63 4.96 10.60
C LYS A 147 -14.77 6.37 10.04
N GLU A 148 -14.01 7.31 10.54
CA GLU A 148 -14.17 8.73 10.22
C GLU A 148 -13.15 9.19 9.19
N ARG A 149 -13.61 10.01 8.25
CA ARG A 149 -12.72 10.68 7.29
C ARG A 149 -12.18 11.96 7.94
N LEU A 150 -10.87 12.16 7.84
CA LEU A 150 -10.20 13.37 8.33
C LEU A 150 -10.78 14.66 7.74
N THR A 151 -11.28 14.62 6.52
CA THR A 151 -11.80 15.79 5.77
C THR A 151 -13.30 16.02 5.97
N GLY A 152 -14.01 15.21 6.75
CA GLY A 152 -15.45 15.36 6.99
C GLY A 152 -16.34 15.27 5.73
N GLY A 153 -15.80 14.89 4.58
CA GLY A 153 -16.52 14.83 3.31
C GLY A 153 -17.51 13.66 3.23
N THR A 154 -18.62 13.87 2.52
CA THR A 154 -19.58 12.82 2.17
C THR A 154 -19.01 11.87 1.11
N LEU A 155 -19.50 10.64 1.08
CA LEU A 155 -19.19 9.72 -0.02
C LEU A 155 -19.77 10.23 -1.33
N PRO A 156 -19.04 10.06 -2.46
CA PRO A 156 -19.59 10.39 -3.77
C PRO A 156 -20.82 9.54 -4.08
N GLN A 157 -21.73 10.10 -4.85
CA GLN A 157 -22.87 9.34 -5.35
C GLN A 157 -22.41 8.40 -6.46
N VAL A 158 -22.73 7.11 -6.35
CA VAL A 158 -22.36 6.06 -7.31
C VAL A 158 -23.59 5.62 -8.09
N TYR A 159 -23.46 5.56 -9.42
CA TYR A 159 -24.47 5.04 -10.32
C TYR A 159 -23.94 3.78 -11.01
N THR A 160 -24.71 2.70 -10.95
CA THR A 160 -24.44 1.47 -11.71
C THR A 160 -25.34 1.44 -12.93
N VAL A 161 -24.76 1.22 -14.12
CA VAL A 161 -25.50 1.17 -15.39
C VAL A 161 -25.20 -0.15 -16.11
N ASP A 162 -26.23 -0.89 -16.47
CA ASP A 162 -26.09 -2.10 -17.31
C ASP A 162 -25.95 -1.68 -18.79
N LEU A 163 -24.73 -1.77 -19.32
CA LEU A 163 -24.45 -1.44 -20.72
C LEU A 163 -25.15 -2.37 -21.71
N ARG A 164 -25.52 -3.59 -21.32
CA ARG A 164 -26.32 -4.49 -22.18
C ARG A 164 -27.76 -3.97 -22.35
N ALA A 165 -28.34 -3.43 -21.31
CA ALA A 165 -29.63 -2.78 -21.36
C ALA A 165 -29.57 -1.49 -22.21
N GLU A 166 -28.52 -0.69 -22.05
CA GLU A 166 -28.25 0.50 -22.87
C GLU A 166 -28.16 0.16 -24.38
N MET A 167 -27.42 -0.93 -24.70
CA MET A 167 -27.29 -1.40 -26.09
C MET A 167 -28.63 -1.84 -26.69
N LYS A 168 -29.43 -2.59 -25.94
CA LYS A 168 -30.79 -2.98 -26.36
C LYS A 168 -31.69 -1.76 -26.57
N ALA A 169 -31.50 -0.70 -25.80
CA ALA A 169 -32.20 0.58 -25.94
C ALA A 169 -31.61 1.49 -27.02
N GLY A 170 -30.70 0.97 -27.88
CA GLY A 170 -30.15 1.66 -29.03
C GLY A 170 -28.90 2.49 -28.75
N ASN A 171 -28.35 2.50 -27.55
CA ASN A 171 -27.07 3.16 -27.27
C ASN A 171 -25.91 2.23 -27.67
N ARG A 172 -25.24 2.54 -28.78
CA ARG A 172 -24.07 1.81 -29.28
C ARG A 172 -22.74 2.44 -28.84
N SER A 173 -22.79 3.48 -27.99
CA SER A 173 -21.59 4.13 -27.46
C SER A 173 -20.92 3.25 -26.40
N VAL A 174 -19.57 3.38 -26.26
CA VAL A 174 -18.81 2.85 -25.13
C VAL A 174 -19.22 3.49 -23.79
N PHE A 175 -19.84 4.67 -23.85
CA PHE A 175 -20.33 5.39 -22.68
C PHE A 175 -21.83 5.23 -22.53
N SER A 176 -22.28 4.95 -21.30
CA SER A 176 -23.71 4.98 -21.00
C SER A 176 -24.26 6.41 -21.15
N ARG A 177 -25.56 6.53 -21.41
CA ARG A 177 -26.23 7.84 -21.47
C ARG A 177 -26.03 8.63 -20.18
N LYS A 178 -26.11 7.96 -19.02
CA LYS A 178 -25.87 8.60 -17.73
C LYS A 178 -24.46 9.15 -17.60
N LEU A 179 -23.44 8.40 -18.05
CA LEU A 179 -22.07 8.88 -18.06
C LEU A 179 -21.88 10.08 -18.99
N GLN A 180 -22.46 10.05 -20.19
CA GLN A 180 -22.42 11.16 -21.14
C GLN A 180 -23.07 12.43 -20.56
N GLU A 181 -24.23 12.30 -19.91
CA GLU A 181 -24.92 13.39 -19.21
C GLU A 181 -23.98 14.03 -18.15
N LEU A 182 -23.44 13.19 -17.24
CA LEU A 182 -22.58 13.67 -16.15
C LEU A 182 -21.28 14.33 -16.66
N LEU A 183 -20.66 13.75 -17.69
CA LEU A 183 -19.47 14.35 -18.31
C LEU A 183 -19.79 15.72 -18.92
N GLY A 184 -20.92 15.82 -19.64
CA GLY A 184 -21.37 17.08 -20.23
C GLY A 184 -21.66 18.16 -19.19
N GLU A 185 -22.30 17.79 -18.06
CA GLU A 185 -22.54 18.70 -16.96
C GLU A 185 -21.25 19.22 -16.31
N ARG A 186 -20.29 18.31 -16.04
CA ARG A 186 -19.00 18.67 -15.43
C ARG A 186 -18.20 19.59 -16.36
N LEU A 187 -18.17 19.27 -17.64
CA LEU A 187 -17.49 20.10 -18.63
C LEU A 187 -18.08 21.53 -18.71
N LYS A 188 -19.41 21.66 -18.71
CA LYS A 188 -20.09 22.98 -18.70
C LYS A 188 -19.76 23.81 -17.45
N ARG A 189 -19.46 23.14 -16.32
CA ARG A 189 -19.07 23.81 -15.06
C ARG A 189 -17.57 24.08 -14.96
N GLY A 190 -16.77 23.69 -15.96
CA GLY A 190 -15.31 23.79 -15.92
C GLY A 190 -14.66 22.81 -14.92
N GLU A 191 -15.39 21.75 -14.53
CA GLU A 191 -14.89 20.73 -13.61
C GLU A 191 -14.14 19.62 -14.35
N GLN A 192 -13.26 18.93 -13.64
CA GLN A 192 -12.48 17.84 -14.19
C GLN A 192 -13.21 16.50 -14.07
N SER A 193 -12.94 15.59 -15.00
CA SER A 193 -13.47 14.23 -14.99
C SER A 193 -12.33 13.23 -15.15
N MET A 194 -12.35 12.15 -14.37
CA MET A 194 -11.41 11.04 -14.50
C MET A 194 -12.16 9.82 -15.02
N LEU A 195 -11.72 9.30 -16.17
CA LEU A 195 -12.24 8.08 -16.75
C LEU A 195 -11.29 6.93 -16.48
N PHE A 196 -11.79 5.88 -15.85
CA PHE A 196 -11.03 4.66 -15.61
C PHE A 196 -11.58 3.55 -16.51
N LEU A 197 -10.70 2.99 -17.33
CA LEU A 197 -10.99 1.82 -18.15
C LEU A 197 -10.18 0.62 -17.66
N ASN A 198 -10.85 -0.36 -17.09
CA ASN A 198 -10.19 -1.58 -16.59
C ASN A 198 -9.81 -2.52 -17.73
N ARG A 199 -8.94 -2.04 -18.64
CA ARG A 199 -8.46 -2.81 -19.78
C ARG A 199 -7.05 -2.36 -20.17
N ARG A 200 -6.14 -3.30 -20.39
CA ARG A 200 -4.83 -3.02 -20.97
C ARG A 200 -4.91 -3.02 -22.49
N GLY A 201 -4.23 -2.08 -23.14
CA GLY A 201 -4.13 -1.97 -24.58
C GLY A 201 -4.91 -0.81 -25.18
N TYR A 202 -4.42 -0.30 -26.32
CA TYR A 202 -5.01 0.82 -27.04
C TYR A 202 -6.27 0.43 -27.81
N ALA A 203 -6.28 -0.76 -28.39
CA ALA A 203 -7.41 -1.31 -29.11
C ALA A 203 -7.81 -2.67 -28.54
N GLY A 204 -9.10 -2.86 -28.40
CA GLY A 204 -9.65 -4.16 -28.08
C GLY A 204 -10.62 -4.58 -29.16
N PHE A 205 -10.30 -5.65 -29.76
CA PHE A 205 -11.19 -6.38 -30.64
C PHE A 205 -11.88 -7.48 -29.87
#